data_89761510c5d208e59cb3d99c12eda30f
#
_entry.id   89761510c5d208e59cb3d99c12eda30f
#
_cell.length_a   1.000
_cell.length_b   1.000
_cell.length_c   1.000
_cell.angle_alpha   90.00
_cell.angle_beta   90.00
_cell.angle_gamma   90.00
#
_symmetry.space_group_name_H-M   'P 1'
#
loop_
_entity.id
_entity.type
_entity.pdbx_description
1 polymer ?
#
loop_
_entity_poly.entity_id
_entity_poly.type
_entity_poly.pdbx_seq_one_letter_code
_entity_poly.pdbx_strand_id
1 'polypeptide(L)'
;MKKILVVAVLILLLTGCGGTMNTEIPKGYISKTEYYDKDGIQDHTDYAKYVYDKVIVENDNNYTKVSTDDIENIKSYFNDFKVVMESLERLNEYDFDVNSITENDYVRIVTKEGTPIGDSTYGRFDNYSVFLFDSETLTLYYIHNNI
;
A
#
# COMPACT_ATOMS: atom_id res chain seq x y z
N MET A 1 -32.77 -33.11 25.34
CA MET A 1 -32.69 -31.84 24.66
C MET A 1 -31.55 -30.96 25.20
N LYS A 2 -30.31 -31.43 25.24
CA LYS A 2 -29.12 -30.69 25.77
C LYS A 2 -27.85 -30.84 24.91
N LYS A 3 -27.97 -31.24 23.63
CA LYS A 3 -26.81 -31.49 22.77
C LYS A 3 -26.69 -30.55 21.53
N ILE A 4 -27.55 -29.54 21.42
CA ILE A 4 -27.56 -28.63 20.26
C ILE A 4 -26.83 -27.30 20.59
N LEU A 5 -26.50 -27.02 21.85
CA LEU A 5 -25.92 -25.71 22.23
C LEU A 5 -24.38 -25.64 22.14
N VAL A 6 -23.70 -26.76 21.90
CA VAL A 6 -22.23 -26.79 21.89
C VAL A 6 -21.63 -26.56 20.49
N VAL A 7 -22.42 -26.76 19.46
CA VAL A 7 -21.94 -26.60 18.05
C VAL A 7 -21.96 -25.13 17.56
N ALA A 8 -22.81 -24.31 18.17
CA ALA A 8 -22.94 -22.89 17.77
C ALA A 8 -21.82 -21.97 18.28
N VAL A 9 -21.04 -22.39 19.29
CA VAL A 9 -19.99 -21.55 19.90
C VAL A 9 -18.63 -21.76 19.21
N LEU A 10 -18.44 -22.82 18.44
CA LEU A 10 -17.17 -23.13 17.79
C LEU A 10 -16.98 -22.49 16.40
N ILE A 11 -18.04 -21.86 15.85
CA ILE A 11 -18.00 -21.23 14.52
C ILE A 11 -17.62 -19.74 14.59
N LEU A 12 -17.60 -19.16 15.79
CA LEU A 12 -17.31 -17.72 15.99
C LEU A 12 -15.84 -17.38 16.23
N LEU A 13 -14.93 -18.34 16.14
CA LEU A 13 -13.50 -18.11 16.37
C LEU A 13 -12.62 -18.23 15.11
N LEU A 14 -13.22 -18.29 13.93
CA LEU A 14 -12.50 -18.33 12.63
C LEU A 14 -12.71 -17.07 11.78
N THR A 15 -13.19 -15.96 12.37
CA THR A 15 -12.95 -14.66 11.73
C THR A 15 -11.52 -14.25 12.04
N GLY A 16 -10.62 -14.98 11.38
CA GLY A 16 -9.21 -14.72 11.37
C GLY A 16 -8.92 -13.30 10.96
N CYS A 17 -7.89 -12.77 11.50
CA CYS A 17 -7.16 -11.59 11.10
C CYS A 17 -7.05 -11.48 9.56
N GLY A 18 -8.08 -10.96 8.93
CA GLY A 18 -8.02 -10.40 7.60
C GLY A 18 -7.26 -9.08 7.73
N GLY A 19 -6.15 -8.97 7.03
CA GLY A 19 -5.24 -7.84 7.13
C GLY A 19 -5.93 -6.48 7.08
N THR A 20 -5.41 -5.59 7.86
CA THR A 20 -5.82 -4.20 8.09
C THR A 20 -5.78 -3.29 6.84
N MET A 21 -5.49 -3.80 5.66
CA MET A 21 -5.30 -3.05 4.42
C MET A 21 -6.57 -2.43 3.83
N ASN A 22 -7.72 -3.08 4.00
CA ASN A 22 -8.97 -2.63 3.38
C ASN A 22 -9.56 -1.34 3.97
N THR A 23 -9.07 -0.82 5.09
CA THR A 23 -9.62 0.37 5.73
C THR A 23 -9.02 1.67 5.24
N GLU A 24 -7.85 1.62 4.58
CA GLU A 24 -7.10 2.80 4.15
C GLU A 24 -7.30 3.14 2.66
N ILE A 25 -7.80 2.19 1.87
CA ILE A 25 -8.10 2.41 0.46
C ILE A 25 -9.45 3.13 0.30
N PRO A 26 -9.49 4.29 -0.35
CA PRO A 26 -10.75 4.99 -0.62
C PRO A 26 -11.74 4.09 -1.37
N LYS A 27 -13.00 4.11 -0.95
CA LYS A 27 -14.06 3.33 -1.58
C LYS A 27 -14.44 3.89 -2.96
N GLY A 28 -15.05 3.05 -3.81
CA GLY A 28 -15.61 3.47 -5.09
C GLY A 28 -14.71 3.22 -6.30
N TYR A 29 -13.65 2.42 -6.16
CA TYR A 29 -12.88 1.95 -7.31
C TYR A 29 -13.73 1.04 -8.22
N ILE A 30 -13.50 1.15 -9.53
CA ILE A 30 -14.20 0.36 -10.57
C ILE A 30 -13.46 -0.92 -10.93
N SER A 31 -12.14 -0.96 -10.69
CA SER A 31 -11.33 -2.18 -10.82
C SER A 31 -10.16 -2.15 -9.87
N LYS A 32 -9.60 -3.34 -9.58
CA LYS A 32 -8.39 -3.48 -8.77
C LYS A 32 -7.53 -4.63 -9.27
N THR A 33 -6.23 -4.49 -9.05
CA THR A 33 -5.21 -5.55 -9.17
C THR A 33 -4.40 -5.54 -7.89
N GLU A 34 -4.19 -6.68 -7.27
CA GLU A 34 -3.53 -6.79 -5.96
C GLU A 34 -2.54 -7.95 -5.97
N TYR A 35 -1.36 -7.70 -5.44
CA TYR A 35 -0.33 -8.68 -5.14
C TYR A 35 0.01 -8.58 -3.65
N TYR A 36 -0.03 -9.70 -2.94
CA TYR A 36 0.30 -9.80 -1.52
C TYR A 36 1.29 -10.91 -1.30
N ASP A 37 2.44 -10.60 -0.72
CA ASP A 37 3.37 -11.59 -0.23
C ASP A 37 3.23 -11.74 1.30
N LYS A 38 3.08 -12.97 1.75
CA LYS A 38 2.90 -13.33 3.16
C LYS A 38 3.87 -14.41 3.62
N ASP A 39 5.06 -14.45 3.05
CA ASP A 39 6.02 -15.51 3.32
C ASP A 39 6.64 -15.44 4.74
N GLY A 40 6.35 -14.40 5.52
CA GLY A 40 6.80 -14.24 6.90
C GLY A 40 5.65 -14.10 7.91
N ILE A 41 5.96 -14.32 9.20
CA ILE A 41 5.03 -14.03 10.30
C ILE A 41 4.91 -12.51 10.50
N GLN A 42 5.92 -11.73 10.09
CA GLN A 42 6.03 -10.30 10.28
C GLN A 42 6.32 -9.52 9.00
N ASP A 43 6.92 -10.16 7.99
CA ASP A 43 7.33 -9.52 6.75
C ASP A 43 6.18 -9.52 5.76
N HIS A 44 5.84 -8.35 5.22
CA HIS A 44 4.77 -8.16 4.25
C HIS A 44 5.25 -7.26 3.12
N THR A 45 5.05 -7.71 1.90
CA THR A 45 5.29 -6.91 0.70
C THR A 45 4.03 -6.92 -0.15
N ASP A 46 3.42 -5.75 -0.31
CA ASP A 46 2.13 -5.62 -0.98
C ASP A 46 2.22 -4.57 -2.10
N TYR A 47 1.67 -4.90 -3.25
CA TYR A 47 1.46 -3.99 -4.36
C TYR A 47 0.01 -4.04 -4.82
N ALA A 48 -0.63 -2.89 -5.00
CA ALA A 48 -1.98 -2.85 -5.53
C ALA A 48 -2.24 -1.62 -6.40
N LYS A 49 -3.17 -1.78 -7.35
CA LYS A 49 -3.72 -0.70 -8.18
C LYS A 49 -5.22 -0.70 -8.05
N TYR A 50 -5.79 0.50 -7.85
CA TYR A 50 -7.22 0.73 -7.79
C TYR A 50 -7.58 1.81 -8.79
N VAL A 51 -8.40 1.50 -9.78
CA VAL A 51 -8.83 2.46 -10.82
C VAL A 51 -10.17 3.06 -10.42
N TYR A 52 -10.29 4.38 -10.59
CA TYR A 52 -11.49 5.17 -10.27
C TYR A 52 -12.05 5.82 -11.52
N ASP A 53 -13.26 6.35 -11.44
CA ASP A 53 -13.93 7.12 -12.50
C ASP A 53 -13.73 8.64 -12.36
N LYS A 54 -13.13 9.07 -11.26
CA LYS A 54 -12.86 10.48 -10.93
C LYS A 54 -11.74 10.61 -9.90
N VAL A 55 -11.21 11.81 -9.71
CA VAL A 55 -10.35 12.14 -8.59
C VAL A 55 -11.12 12.04 -7.27
N ILE A 56 -10.63 11.21 -6.35
CA ILE A 56 -11.33 10.90 -5.09
C ILE A 56 -10.57 11.40 -3.85
N VAL A 57 -9.34 11.85 -4.00
CA VAL A 57 -8.43 12.21 -2.89
C VAL A 57 -8.25 13.73 -2.69
N GLU A 58 -8.78 14.55 -3.60
CA GLU A 58 -8.60 16.02 -3.58
C GLU A 58 -9.08 16.69 -2.28
N ASN A 59 -10.12 16.14 -1.66
CA ASN A 59 -10.70 16.64 -0.41
C ASN A 59 -10.40 15.72 0.79
N ASP A 60 -9.50 14.76 0.64
CA ASP A 60 -9.07 13.89 1.73
C ASP A 60 -7.82 14.46 2.38
N ASN A 61 -7.94 14.92 3.63
CA ASN A 61 -6.84 15.51 4.40
C ASN A 61 -5.65 14.57 4.65
N ASN A 62 -5.79 13.27 4.36
CA ASN A 62 -4.70 12.32 4.46
C ASN A 62 -3.76 12.37 3.24
N TYR A 63 -4.20 12.95 2.13
CA TYR A 63 -3.41 13.07 0.92
C TYR A 63 -2.90 14.50 0.75
N THR A 64 -1.67 14.62 0.29
CA THR A 64 -1.04 15.89 -0.06
C THR A 64 -0.81 15.94 -1.56
N LYS A 65 -1.10 17.08 -2.18
CA LYS A 65 -0.76 17.29 -3.59
C LYS A 65 0.76 17.27 -3.73
N VAL A 66 1.25 16.53 -4.71
CA VAL A 66 2.68 16.38 -4.97
C VAL A 66 3.29 17.74 -5.33
N SER A 67 4.40 18.10 -4.71
CA SER A 67 5.22 19.24 -5.12
C SER A 67 6.45 18.78 -5.90
N THR A 68 7.08 19.67 -6.65
CA THR A 68 8.34 19.38 -7.36
C THR A 68 9.39 18.78 -6.44
N ASP A 69 9.50 19.32 -5.21
CA ASP A 69 10.49 18.89 -4.22
C ASP A 69 10.21 17.47 -3.67
N ASP A 70 8.96 17.01 -3.74
CA ASP A 70 8.57 15.67 -3.25
C ASP A 70 8.83 14.56 -4.25
N ILE A 71 8.89 14.87 -5.55
CA ILE A 71 8.94 13.87 -6.64
C ILE A 71 10.09 12.88 -6.43
N GLU A 72 11.31 13.35 -6.19
CA GLU A 72 12.47 12.47 -6.03
C GLU A 72 12.36 11.62 -4.75
N ASN A 73 11.76 12.15 -3.70
CA ASN A 73 11.48 11.40 -2.48
C ASN A 73 10.46 10.27 -2.75
N ILE A 74 9.36 10.56 -3.44
CA ILE A 74 8.34 9.58 -3.79
C ILE A 74 8.95 8.50 -4.69
N LYS A 75 9.70 8.88 -5.74
CA LYS A 75 10.40 7.95 -6.62
C LYS A 75 11.32 7.00 -5.87
N SER A 76 11.98 7.47 -4.81
CA SER A 76 12.89 6.64 -4.03
C SER A 76 12.18 5.47 -3.35
N TYR A 77 10.95 5.64 -2.85
CA TYR A 77 10.15 4.54 -2.29
C TYR A 77 9.74 3.52 -3.36
N PHE A 78 9.29 3.98 -4.52
CA PHE A 78 8.89 3.08 -5.60
C PHE A 78 10.09 2.34 -6.22
N ASN A 79 11.26 2.98 -6.28
CA ASN A 79 12.50 2.33 -6.75
C ASN A 79 13.00 1.30 -5.74
N ASP A 80 12.95 1.59 -4.44
CA ASP A 80 13.26 0.61 -3.39
C ASP A 80 12.31 -0.58 -3.47
N PHE A 81 11.01 -0.33 -3.56
CA PHE A 81 10.00 -1.37 -3.68
C PHE A 81 10.23 -2.26 -4.91
N LYS A 82 10.64 -1.67 -6.04
CA LYS A 82 11.00 -2.42 -7.23
C LYS A 82 12.15 -3.42 -6.98
N VAL A 83 13.17 -3.00 -6.22
CA VAL A 83 14.29 -3.88 -5.83
C VAL A 83 13.79 -5.03 -4.95
N VAL A 84 12.87 -4.76 -4.03
CA VAL A 84 12.24 -5.81 -3.21
C VAL A 84 11.49 -6.81 -4.09
N MET A 85 10.64 -6.33 -5.02
CA MET A 85 9.90 -7.20 -5.95
C MET A 85 10.83 -8.03 -6.85
N GLU A 86 11.97 -7.47 -7.25
CA GLU A 86 13.01 -8.19 -8.00
C GLU A 86 13.63 -9.30 -7.13
N SER A 87 13.95 -9.02 -5.87
CA SER A 87 14.53 -9.99 -4.94
C SER A 87 13.59 -11.16 -4.63
N LEU A 88 12.28 -10.90 -4.68
CA LEU A 88 11.23 -11.91 -4.53
C LEU A 88 10.91 -12.68 -5.84
N GLU A 89 11.60 -12.37 -6.95
CA GLU A 89 11.32 -12.91 -8.28
C GLU A 89 9.88 -12.60 -8.76
N ARG A 90 9.33 -11.44 -8.36
CA ARG A 90 7.95 -10.98 -8.64
C ARG A 90 7.88 -9.68 -9.43
N LEU A 91 8.94 -9.32 -10.14
CA LEU A 91 8.99 -8.08 -10.91
C LEU A 91 7.88 -7.99 -11.99
N ASN A 92 7.39 -9.14 -12.46
CA ASN A 92 6.27 -9.21 -13.39
C ASN A 92 4.92 -8.76 -12.81
N GLU A 93 4.80 -8.71 -11.48
CA GLU A 93 3.62 -8.20 -10.77
C GLU A 93 3.66 -6.68 -10.56
N TYR A 94 4.83 -6.06 -10.78
CA TYR A 94 5.06 -4.63 -10.58
C TYR A 94 5.22 -3.91 -11.92
N ASP A 95 4.26 -3.05 -12.27
CA ASP A 95 4.20 -2.36 -13.56
C ASP A 95 4.15 -0.83 -13.43
N PHE A 96 4.48 -0.28 -12.25
CA PHE A 96 4.49 1.17 -12.04
C PHE A 96 5.70 1.84 -12.70
N ASP A 97 5.44 2.90 -13.48
CA ASP A 97 6.50 3.75 -14.04
C ASP A 97 6.72 4.97 -13.15
N VAL A 98 7.86 5.03 -12.48
CA VAL A 98 8.24 6.15 -11.59
C VAL A 98 8.34 7.50 -12.32
N ASN A 99 8.48 7.49 -13.64
CA ASN A 99 8.54 8.73 -14.43
C ASN A 99 7.15 9.33 -14.71
N SER A 100 6.06 8.61 -14.41
CA SER A 100 4.70 9.14 -14.52
C SER A 100 4.34 10.10 -13.38
N ILE A 101 5.12 10.16 -12.30
CA ILE A 101 4.84 11.02 -11.14
C ILE A 101 4.94 12.50 -11.53
N THR A 102 3.86 13.24 -11.28
CA THR A 102 3.74 14.66 -11.59
C THR A 102 3.22 15.50 -10.42
N GLU A 103 3.30 16.82 -10.53
CA GLU A 103 2.74 17.76 -9.55
C GLU A 103 1.19 17.78 -9.55
N ASN A 104 0.55 17.09 -10.48
CA ASN A 104 -0.92 16.97 -10.50
C ASN A 104 -1.42 15.85 -9.61
N ASP A 105 -0.52 14.98 -9.17
CA ASP A 105 -0.84 13.79 -8.39
C ASP A 105 -1.00 14.11 -6.90
N TYR A 106 -1.48 13.11 -6.16
CA TYR A 106 -1.63 13.20 -4.71
C TYR A 106 -0.92 12.01 -4.05
N VAL A 107 -0.27 12.27 -2.93
CA VAL A 107 0.49 11.26 -2.20
C VAL A 107 0.15 11.24 -0.72
N ARG A 108 0.18 10.05 -0.15
CA ARG A 108 0.20 9.80 1.29
C ARG A 108 1.32 8.81 1.57
N ILE A 109 2.25 9.18 2.44
CA ILE A 109 3.34 8.30 2.90
C ILE A 109 3.15 8.05 4.40
N VAL A 110 3.14 6.79 4.78
CA VAL A 110 3.04 6.35 6.17
C VAL A 110 4.28 5.54 6.48
N THR A 111 5.03 5.96 7.50
CA THR A 111 6.22 5.27 7.99
C THR A 111 6.01 4.85 9.44
N LYS A 112 6.75 3.84 9.90
CA LYS A 112 6.71 3.44 11.30
C LYS A 112 7.26 4.56 12.18
N GLU A 113 6.55 4.88 13.27
CA GLU A 113 7.03 5.85 14.26
C GLU A 113 8.41 5.45 14.81
N GLY A 114 9.32 6.41 14.91
CA GLY A 114 10.67 6.21 15.44
C GLY A 114 11.70 5.77 14.40
N THR A 115 11.32 5.57 13.14
CA THR A 115 12.28 5.39 12.05
C THR A 115 12.90 6.74 11.74
N PRO A 116 14.23 6.92 11.86
CA PRO A 116 14.87 8.20 11.55
C PRO A 116 14.66 8.55 10.07
N ILE A 117 13.94 9.63 9.83
CA ILE A 117 13.83 10.18 8.48
C ILE A 117 15.22 10.75 8.14
N GLY A 118 15.94 10.06 7.27
CA GLY A 118 17.15 10.60 6.62
C GLY A 118 18.49 10.16 7.15
N ASP A 119 18.58 9.21 8.06
CA ASP A 119 19.88 8.68 8.47
C ASP A 119 19.95 7.17 8.25
N SER A 120 20.96 6.82 7.44
CA SER A 120 21.50 5.49 7.18
C SER A 120 20.57 4.41 6.59
N THR A 121 21.19 3.59 5.86
CA THR A 121 20.86 2.45 5.02
C THR A 121 19.85 1.44 5.57
N TYR A 122 19.38 1.55 6.81
CA TYR A 122 18.57 0.52 7.47
C TYR A 122 17.22 1.00 8.02
N GLY A 123 16.91 2.27 8.06
CA GLY A 123 15.71 2.73 8.77
C GLY A 123 14.57 3.23 7.89
N ARG A 124 14.90 3.81 6.74
CA ARG A 124 13.91 4.55 5.93
C ARG A 124 12.95 3.64 5.18
N PHE A 125 13.43 2.49 4.73
CA PHE A 125 12.68 1.58 3.87
C PHE A 125 12.27 0.27 4.55
N ASP A 126 12.51 0.15 5.87
CA ASP A 126 12.19 -1.09 6.59
C ASP A 126 10.69 -1.27 6.80
N ASN A 127 9.95 -0.18 6.97
CA ASN A 127 8.51 -0.23 7.13
C ASN A 127 7.86 1.03 6.61
N TYR A 128 7.14 0.93 5.50
CA TYR A 128 6.42 2.04 4.90
C TYR A 128 5.18 1.58 4.13
N SER A 129 4.25 2.52 3.98
CA SER A 129 3.16 2.44 3.00
C SER A 129 3.14 3.72 2.19
N VAL A 130 3.07 3.62 0.87
CA VAL A 130 2.87 4.75 -0.02
C VAL A 130 1.60 4.56 -0.82
N PHE A 131 0.77 5.58 -0.81
CA PHE A 131 -0.44 5.71 -1.60
C PHE A 131 -0.22 6.86 -2.57
N LEU A 132 -0.11 6.57 -3.85
CA LEU A 132 0.04 7.58 -4.91
C LEU A 132 -1.16 7.54 -5.84
N PHE A 133 -1.91 8.63 -5.88
CA PHE A 133 -3.03 8.78 -6.81
C PHE A 133 -2.56 9.54 -8.05
N ASP A 134 -2.45 8.84 -9.15
CA ASP A 134 -2.17 9.38 -10.48
C ASP A 134 -3.47 10.01 -11.02
N SER A 135 -3.47 11.32 -11.15
CA SER A 135 -4.63 12.11 -11.55
C SER A 135 -4.92 12.03 -13.06
N GLU A 136 -3.97 11.63 -13.88
CA GLU A 136 -4.14 11.46 -15.32
C GLU A 136 -4.85 10.14 -15.63
N THR A 137 -4.42 9.05 -14.99
CA THR A 137 -4.98 7.71 -15.21
C THR A 137 -6.10 7.36 -14.23
N LEU A 138 -6.36 8.22 -13.24
CA LEU A 138 -7.32 8.00 -12.14
C LEU A 138 -7.02 6.71 -11.37
N THR A 139 -5.75 6.41 -11.18
CA THR A 139 -5.27 5.17 -10.57
C THR A 139 -4.59 5.47 -9.24
N LEU A 140 -5.03 4.81 -8.17
CA LEU A 140 -4.33 4.77 -6.90
C LEU A 140 -3.36 3.59 -6.91
N TYR A 141 -2.08 3.87 -6.85
CA TYR A 141 -1.02 2.89 -6.61
C TYR A 141 -0.72 2.80 -5.12
N TYR A 142 -0.69 1.58 -4.62
CA TYR A 142 -0.34 1.28 -3.24
C TYR A 142 0.84 0.35 -3.20
N ILE A 143 1.85 0.72 -2.41
CA ILE A 143 2.97 -0.14 -2.06
C ILE A 143 3.12 -0.19 -0.55
N HIS A 144 3.46 -1.35 -0.04
CA HIS A 144 3.78 -1.58 1.36
C HIS A 144 4.95 -2.53 1.46
N ASN A 145 5.90 -2.18 2.29
CA ASN A 145 7.02 -3.05 2.66
C ASN A 145 7.20 -2.99 4.17
N ASN A 146 7.32 -4.15 4.79
CA ASN A 146 7.60 -4.32 6.21
C ASN A 146 8.56 -5.50 6.37
N ILE A 147 9.79 -5.20 6.78
CA ILE A 147 10.88 -6.17 6.96
C ILE A 147 11.17 -6.35 8.46
#